data_c3e9ba5a0b1e51e1d344ab7784bdb06a
#
_entry.id   c3e9ba5a0b1e51e1d344ab7784bdb06a
#
_cell.length_a   1.000
_cell.length_b   1.000
_cell.length_c   1.000
_cell.angle_alpha   90.00
_cell.angle_beta   90.00
_cell.angle_gamma   90.00
#
_symmetry.space_group_name_H-M   'P 1'
#
loop_
_entity.id
_entity.type
_entity.pdbx_description
1 polymer ?
#
loop_
_entity_poly.entity_id
_entity_poly.type
_entity_poly.pdbx_seq_one_letter_code
_entity_poly.pdbx_strand_id
1 'polypeptide(L)'
;MESRRQFLIGSGLGVAALASYTLPHHARAAPPGKRPGIQLYTIDEAMRADAAGSLKQLRKIGYVEVESAGFYGLPATQFRGLLDDAGVTCPSSHLQFDLNNLDRAFADAHALGAEFAVSSILRSLVLGANAPKDVLGTGMSLDEAKRTAEIANHIGASARQAGLQFTYHNHNFEFADQGGGAIGYDVLLKETDPQLVKFEIDCGWMIFAGYDPVEYIRKYPHRFPMIHVKDFLPQGKGGQMQGAELGHGTVDYKPIFAAATQAGLQHYFVEQEGPFARMSPLEAAKVDCDYLRAIGRA
;
A
#
# COMPACT_ATOMS: atom_id res chain seq x y z
N MET A 1 -29.28 -53.38 61.75
CA MET A 1 -29.00 -52.34 62.77
C MET A 1 -28.17 -51.27 62.11
N GLU A 2 -28.82 -50.15 61.82
CA GLU A 2 -28.31 -49.04 61.02
C GLU A 2 -27.55 -48.06 61.91
N SER A 3 -26.47 -47.54 61.41
CA SER A 3 -25.76 -46.40 62.01
C SER A 3 -25.67 -45.30 60.96
N ARG A 4 -26.40 -44.23 61.19
CA ARG A 4 -26.36 -42.98 60.40
C ARG A 4 -25.11 -42.16 60.81
N ARG A 5 -24.26 -41.79 59.85
CA ARG A 5 -23.28 -40.74 60.03
C ARG A 5 -23.74 -39.51 59.30
N GLN A 6 -23.98 -38.45 60.05
CA GLN A 6 -24.25 -37.11 59.56
C GLN A 6 -22.95 -36.49 59.03
N PHE A 7 -23.00 -35.95 57.83
CA PHE A 7 -21.88 -35.19 57.27
C PHE A 7 -22.24 -33.69 57.39
N LEU A 8 -21.42 -32.98 58.13
CA LEU A 8 -21.49 -31.51 58.25
C LEU A 8 -20.98 -30.85 56.98
N ILE A 9 -21.80 -30.01 56.36
CA ILE A 9 -21.45 -29.17 55.23
C ILE A 9 -20.93 -27.85 55.81
N GLY A 10 -19.64 -27.63 55.71
CA GLY A 10 -18.99 -26.34 55.99
C GLY A 10 -19.12 -25.39 54.82
N SER A 11 -19.88 -24.30 55.00
CA SER A 11 -20.02 -23.23 54.01
C SER A 11 -18.81 -22.32 54.05
N GLY A 12 -17.88 -22.49 53.12
CA GLY A 12 -16.78 -21.54 52.87
C GLY A 12 -17.19 -20.50 51.86
N LEU A 13 -17.47 -19.28 52.33
CA LEU A 13 -17.64 -18.10 51.47
C LEU A 13 -16.29 -17.67 50.86
N GLY A 14 -15.99 -18.12 49.67
CA GLY A 14 -14.87 -17.61 48.87
C GLY A 14 -15.24 -16.26 48.21
N VAL A 15 -14.66 -15.17 48.70
CA VAL A 15 -14.74 -13.87 48.05
C VAL A 15 -13.87 -13.92 46.78
N ALA A 16 -14.49 -14.08 45.63
CA ALA A 16 -13.80 -13.91 44.36
C ALA A 16 -13.55 -12.42 44.11
N ALA A 17 -12.32 -11.98 44.25
CA ALA A 17 -11.88 -10.67 43.81
C ALA A 17 -11.87 -10.63 42.27
N LEU A 18 -12.87 -9.99 41.68
CA LEU A 18 -12.92 -9.65 40.27
C LEU A 18 -11.85 -8.59 40.02
N ALA A 19 -10.69 -9.01 39.54
CA ALA A 19 -9.69 -8.11 38.97
C ALA A 19 -10.27 -7.56 37.66
N SER A 20 -10.74 -6.32 37.70
CA SER A 20 -11.16 -5.58 36.50
C SER A 20 -9.90 -5.30 35.66
N TYR A 21 -9.62 -6.16 34.72
CA TYR A 21 -8.68 -5.84 33.63
C TYR A 21 -9.29 -4.75 32.79
N THR A 22 -8.86 -3.51 33.01
CA THR A 22 -9.10 -2.42 32.07
C THR A 22 -8.28 -2.73 30.82
N LEU A 23 -8.92 -3.26 29.78
CA LEU A 23 -8.34 -3.36 28.45
C LEU A 23 -7.93 -1.93 28.03
N PRO A 24 -6.72 -1.75 27.48
CA PRO A 24 -6.36 -0.44 26.96
C PRO A 24 -7.40 0.00 25.96
N HIS A 25 -7.86 1.24 26.09
CA HIS A 25 -8.73 1.88 25.13
C HIS A 25 -7.99 1.92 23.79
N HIS A 26 -8.24 0.95 22.93
CA HIS A 26 -7.86 1.07 21.54
C HIS A 26 -8.63 2.26 20.99
N ALA A 27 -7.91 3.34 20.70
CA ALA A 27 -8.48 4.47 19.98
C ALA A 27 -9.22 3.89 18.77
N ARG A 28 -10.52 4.18 18.67
CA ARG A 28 -11.37 3.64 17.61
C ARG A 28 -10.71 3.99 16.29
N ALA A 29 -10.25 2.97 15.58
CA ALA A 29 -9.58 3.14 14.30
C ALA A 29 -10.47 3.99 13.38
N ALA A 30 -9.89 4.95 12.67
CA ALA A 30 -10.62 5.72 11.67
C ALA A 30 -11.24 4.77 10.64
N PRO A 31 -12.40 5.11 10.06
CA PRO A 31 -13.00 4.28 9.02
C PRO A 31 -12.04 4.04 7.86
N PRO A 32 -12.13 2.92 7.15
CA PRO A 32 -11.37 2.67 5.94
C PRO A 32 -11.44 3.84 4.95
N GLY A 33 -10.33 4.18 4.29
CA GLY A 33 -10.23 5.29 3.35
C GLY A 33 -10.23 6.69 4.00
N LYS A 34 -10.05 6.79 5.35
CA LYS A 34 -9.87 8.05 6.09
C LYS A 34 -8.62 8.04 6.98
N ARG A 35 -7.67 7.19 6.69
CA ARG A 35 -6.39 7.09 7.38
C ARG A 35 -5.31 7.61 6.45
N PRO A 36 -4.75 8.80 6.68
CA PRO A 36 -3.71 9.31 5.80
C PRO A 36 -2.49 8.41 5.86
N GLY A 37 -2.17 7.84 4.71
CA GLY A 37 -0.99 7.01 4.49
C GLY A 37 0.01 7.70 3.58
N ILE A 38 1.26 7.28 3.67
CA ILE A 38 2.35 7.72 2.80
C ILE A 38 3.23 6.55 2.39
N GLN A 39 3.58 6.48 1.11
CA GLN A 39 4.62 5.58 0.62
C GLN A 39 5.99 6.14 1.03
N LEU A 40 6.78 5.33 1.76
CA LEU A 40 8.05 5.78 2.34
C LEU A 40 9.13 6.14 1.31
N TYR A 41 8.96 5.73 0.05
CA TYR A 41 9.84 6.16 -1.04
C TYR A 41 9.82 7.69 -1.21
N THR A 42 8.71 8.35 -0.92
CA THR A 42 8.59 9.83 -0.94
C THR A 42 9.66 10.52 -0.10
N ILE A 43 10.05 9.91 1.02
CA ILE A 43 11.05 10.45 1.94
C ILE A 43 12.26 9.53 2.10
N ASP A 44 12.60 8.76 1.06
CA ASP A 44 13.63 7.70 1.08
C ASP A 44 14.97 8.19 1.64
N GLU A 45 15.43 9.38 1.23
CA GLU A 45 16.69 9.95 1.72
C GLU A 45 16.64 10.21 3.24
N ALA A 46 15.54 10.77 3.75
CA ALA A 46 15.37 11.01 5.17
C ALA A 46 15.27 9.70 5.95
N MET A 47 14.57 8.70 5.40
CA MET A 47 14.49 7.36 6.00
C MET A 47 15.84 6.66 6.06
N ARG A 48 16.68 6.79 5.03
CA ARG A 48 18.05 6.24 5.04
C ARG A 48 18.94 6.92 6.07
N ALA A 49 18.75 8.22 6.30
CA ALA A 49 19.53 8.99 7.26
C ALA A 49 19.11 8.73 8.71
N ASP A 50 17.81 8.72 9.00
CA ASP A 50 17.22 8.49 10.33
C ASP A 50 15.79 7.96 10.19
N ALA A 51 15.63 6.65 10.08
CA ALA A 51 14.32 6.03 9.95
C ALA A 51 13.42 6.30 11.18
N ALA A 52 13.96 6.21 12.38
CA ALA A 52 13.19 6.40 13.61
C ALA A 52 12.68 7.84 13.76
N GLY A 53 13.53 8.83 13.50
CA GLY A 53 13.16 10.24 13.52
C GLY A 53 12.17 10.60 12.44
N SER A 54 12.37 10.08 11.21
CA SER A 54 11.49 10.32 10.07
C SER A 54 10.07 9.78 10.28
N LEU A 55 9.92 8.56 10.79
CA LEU A 55 8.63 7.98 11.13
C LEU A 55 7.88 8.80 12.21
N LYS A 56 8.59 9.24 13.25
CA LYS A 56 8.01 10.12 14.29
C LYS A 56 7.59 11.47 13.72
N GLN A 57 8.34 12.01 12.74
CA GLN A 57 7.95 13.26 12.06
C GLN A 57 6.69 13.05 11.19
N LEU A 58 6.60 11.97 10.42
CA LEU A 58 5.39 11.61 9.68
C LEU A 58 4.17 11.50 10.60
N ARG A 59 4.32 10.83 11.74
CA ARG A 59 3.24 10.74 12.73
C ARG A 59 2.82 12.10 13.28
N LYS A 60 3.78 12.99 13.52
CA LYS A 60 3.53 14.38 13.98
C LYS A 60 2.86 15.24 12.90
N ILE A 61 3.18 15.05 11.63
CA ILE A 61 2.52 15.67 10.48
C ILE A 61 1.05 15.26 10.43
N GLY A 62 0.75 13.99 10.73
CA GLY A 62 -0.61 13.46 10.80
C GLY A 62 -0.81 12.14 10.06
N TYR A 63 0.23 11.59 9.44
CA TYR A 63 0.15 10.26 8.86
C TYR A 63 0.00 9.20 9.94
N VAL A 64 -0.88 8.24 9.70
CA VAL A 64 -1.14 7.14 10.64
C VAL A 64 -0.83 5.78 10.01
N GLU A 65 -0.73 5.74 8.70
CA GLU A 65 -0.31 4.58 7.93
C GLU A 65 0.90 4.92 7.07
N VAL A 66 1.75 3.91 6.86
CA VAL A 66 2.84 3.99 5.90
C VAL A 66 2.78 2.75 5.01
N GLU A 67 3.24 2.90 3.79
CA GLU A 67 3.58 1.78 2.94
C GLU A 67 5.10 1.69 2.85
N SER A 68 5.66 0.50 3.10
CA SER A 68 7.12 0.38 3.11
C SER A 68 7.70 0.23 1.70
N ALA A 69 8.84 0.90 1.48
CA ALA A 69 9.69 0.77 0.28
C ALA A 69 11.00 0.04 0.65
N GLY A 70 10.88 -1.14 1.25
CA GLY A 70 11.99 -1.84 1.88
C GLY A 70 12.16 -1.47 3.36
N PHE A 71 13.28 -1.88 3.97
CA PHE A 71 13.47 -1.83 5.44
C PHE A 71 14.72 -1.05 5.85
N TYR A 72 15.29 -0.27 4.96
CA TYR A 72 16.42 0.65 5.23
C TYR A 72 17.62 -0.02 5.88
N GLY A 73 17.94 -1.25 5.44
CA GLY A 73 19.06 -2.04 5.96
C GLY A 73 18.77 -2.79 7.26
N LEU A 74 17.57 -2.68 7.82
CA LEU A 74 17.16 -3.40 9.03
C LEU A 74 16.45 -4.72 8.67
N PRO A 75 16.46 -5.72 9.55
CA PRO A 75 15.48 -6.81 9.48
C PRO A 75 14.04 -6.28 9.62
N ALA A 76 13.08 -6.90 8.96
CA ALA A 76 11.66 -6.49 8.98
C ALA A 76 11.10 -6.39 10.42
N THR A 77 11.49 -7.30 11.33
CA THR A 77 11.10 -7.27 12.74
C THR A 77 11.63 -6.06 13.50
N GLN A 78 12.85 -5.61 13.19
CA GLN A 78 13.40 -4.40 13.81
C GLN A 78 12.73 -3.15 13.23
N PHE A 79 12.46 -3.13 11.92
CA PHE A 79 11.73 -2.04 11.29
C PHE A 79 10.31 -1.92 11.85
N ARG A 80 9.64 -3.05 12.13
CA ARG A 80 8.35 -3.06 12.85
C ARG A 80 8.45 -2.36 14.19
N GLY A 81 9.49 -2.59 14.97
CA GLY A 81 9.70 -1.90 16.24
C GLY A 81 9.74 -0.38 16.10
N LEU A 82 10.37 0.14 15.02
CA LEU A 82 10.38 1.58 14.74
C LEU A 82 8.98 2.13 14.38
N LEU A 83 8.17 1.35 13.65
CA LEU A 83 6.78 1.70 13.33
C LEU A 83 5.93 1.80 14.60
N ASP A 84 6.05 0.81 15.48
CA ASP A 84 5.33 0.74 16.76
C ASP A 84 5.73 1.92 17.66
N ASP A 85 7.02 2.22 17.78
CA ASP A 85 7.57 3.35 18.55
C ASP A 85 7.11 4.71 18.01
N ALA A 86 6.89 4.81 16.71
CA ALA A 86 6.37 6.02 16.08
C ALA A 86 4.84 6.12 16.16
N GLY A 87 4.14 5.04 16.45
CA GLY A 87 2.67 4.98 16.48
C GLY A 87 2.05 5.06 15.09
N VAL A 88 2.69 4.43 14.09
CA VAL A 88 2.17 4.27 12.72
C VAL A 88 2.02 2.80 12.39
N THR A 89 1.08 2.46 11.50
CA THR A 89 0.88 1.08 11.02
C THR A 89 1.35 0.95 9.58
N CYS A 90 1.71 -0.27 9.18
CA CYS A 90 2.15 -0.59 7.81
C CYS A 90 1.26 -1.68 7.22
N PRO A 91 0.05 -1.32 6.72
CA PRO A 91 -0.86 -2.32 6.16
C PRO A 91 -0.41 -2.86 4.80
N SER A 92 0.50 -2.19 4.14
CA SER A 92 1.00 -2.51 2.81
C SER A 92 2.52 -2.38 2.71
N SER A 93 3.14 -3.25 1.94
CA SER A 93 4.60 -3.29 1.76
C SER A 93 4.97 -3.62 0.32
N HIS A 94 5.79 -2.76 -0.31
CA HIS A 94 6.46 -3.07 -1.57
C HIS A 94 7.60 -4.05 -1.30
N LEU A 95 7.48 -5.25 -1.86
CA LEU A 95 8.38 -6.36 -1.61
C LEU A 95 9.13 -6.77 -2.89
N GLN A 96 10.33 -7.31 -2.71
CA GLN A 96 11.05 -8.00 -3.76
C GLN A 96 10.68 -9.48 -3.75
N PHE A 97 10.16 -9.99 -4.87
CA PHE A 97 9.76 -11.39 -4.98
C PHE A 97 10.85 -12.21 -5.68
N ASP A 98 11.17 -13.35 -5.10
CA ASP A 98 11.93 -14.42 -5.73
C ASP A 98 10.99 -15.61 -5.93
N LEU A 99 10.71 -15.99 -7.17
CA LEU A 99 9.78 -17.08 -7.48
C LEU A 99 10.23 -18.44 -6.92
N ASN A 100 11.52 -18.59 -6.58
CA ASN A 100 12.04 -19.79 -5.94
C ASN A 100 11.91 -19.75 -4.41
N ASN A 101 11.62 -18.57 -3.82
CA ASN A 101 11.52 -18.39 -2.38
C ASN A 101 10.58 -17.24 -2.02
N LEU A 102 9.29 -17.41 -2.29
CA LEU A 102 8.25 -16.44 -1.95
C LEU A 102 8.03 -16.31 -0.44
N ASP A 103 8.27 -17.39 0.32
CA ASP A 103 8.06 -17.43 1.77
C ASP A 103 8.83 -16.33 2.51
N ARG A 104 10.01 -15.96 2.00
CA ARG A 104 10.80 -14.87 2.58
C ARG A 104 10.07 -13.53 2.51
N ALA A 105 9.53 -13.19 1.34
CA ALA A 105 8.80 -11.93 1.16
C ALA A 105 7.53 -11.90 2.04
N PHE A 106 6.84 -13.04 2.16
CA PHE A 106 5.65 -13.15 2.99
C PHE A 106 5.98 -13.10 4.50
N ALA A 107 7.09 -13.70 4.93
CA ALA A 107 7.56 -13.59 6.31
C ALA A 107 7.90 -12.13 6.66
N ASP A 108 8.51 -11.37 5.76
CA ASP A 108 8.80 -9.95 5.94
C ASP A 108 7.50 -9.13 6.03
N ALA A 109 6.50 -9.39 5.16
CA ALA A 109 5.18 -8.75 5.25
C ALA A 109 4.51 -9.01 6.60
N HIS A 110 4.50 -10.25 7.07
CA HIS A 110 3.95 -10.62 8.37
C HIS A 110 4.67 -9.94 9.53
N ALA A 111 6.01 -9.88 9.47
CA ALA A 111 6.79 -9.19 10.49
C ALA A 111 6.41 -7.70 10.62
N LEU A 112 6.07 -7.04 9.51
CA LEU A 112 5.56 -5.67 9.50
C LEU A 112 4.11 -5.56 9.99
N GLY A 113 3.35 -6.64 9.95
CA GLY A 113 1.90 -6.65 10.15
C GLY A 113 1.14 -6.17 8.93
N ALA A 114 1.73 -6.31 7.73
CA ALA A 114 1.09 -5.97 6.47
C ALA A 114 0.02 -6.99 6.12
N GLU A 115 -1.06 -6.51 5.50
CA GLU A 115 -2.14 -7.30 4.92
C GLU A 115 -1.92 -7.47 3.41
N PHE A 116 -1.27 -6.47 2.79
CA PHE A 116 -1.00 -6.41 1.35
C PHE A 116 0.48 -6.57 1.05
N ALA A 117 0.80 -7.57 0.21
CA ALA A 117 2.13 -7.80 -0.35
C ALA A 117 2.15 -7.24 -1.77
N VAL A 118 2.84 -6.11 -1.98
CA VAL A 118 2.78 -5.34 -3.22
C VAL A 118 4.03 -5.55 -4.06
N SER A 119 3.85 -5.65 -5.38
CA SER A 119 4.95 -5.53 -6.34
C SER A 119 4.67 -4.40 -7.32
N SER A 120 5.57 -3.43 -7.39
CA SER A 120 5.51 -2.34 -8.36
C SER A 120 6.08 -2.71 -9.71
N ILE A 121 7.07 -3.59 -9.77
CA ILE A 121 7.78 -3.95 -11.01
C ILE A 121 8.07 -5.45 -11.02
N LEU A 122 7.39 -6.20 -11.88
CA LEU A 122 7.66 -7.62 -12.12
C LEU A 122 8.51 -7.87 -13.39
N ARG A 123 8.89 -6.82 -14.12
CA ARG A 123 9.57 -6.93 -15.42
C ARG A 123 10.84 -7.76 -15.36
N SER A 124 11.64 -7.66 -14.30
CA SER A 124 12.86 -8.46 -14.13
C SER A 124 12.58 -9.94 -13.97
N LEU A 125 11.46 -10.30 -13.30
CA LEU A 125 11.02 -11.69 -13.16
C LEU A 125 10.48 -12.25 -14.48
N VAL A 126 9.81 -11.41 -15.28
CA VAL A 126 9.19 -11.79 -16.56
C VAL A 126 10.22 -11.88 -17.68
N LEU A 127 11.13 -10.93 -17.76
CA LEU A 127 12.07 -10.75 -18.86
C LEU A 127 13.51 -11.21 -18.53
N GLY A 128 13.81 -11.43 -17.24
CA GLY A 128 15.13 -11.82 -16.77
C GLY A 128 16.20 -10.83 -17.25
N ALA A 129 17.28 -11.34 -17.86
CA ALA A 129 18.37 -10.53 -18.41
C ALA A 129 17.96 -9.61 -19.58
N ASN A 130 16.76 -9.83 -20.17
CA ASN A 130 16.22 -9.00 -21.25
C ASN A 130 15.38 -7.82 -20.73
N ALA A 131 15.26 -7.66 -19.42
CA ALA A 131 14.57 -6.50 -18.85
C ALA A 131 15.26 -5.20 -19.27
N PRO A 132 14.49 -4.17 -19.73
CA PRO A 132 15.08 -2.91 -20.15
C PRO A 132 15.76 -2.21 -18.96
N LYS A 133 16.86 -1.53 -19.22
CA LYS A 133 17.54 -0.72 -18.18
C LYS A 133 16.66 0.44 -17.72
N ASP A 134 16.01 1.09 -18.69
CA ASP A 134 14.97 2.09 -18.43
C ASP A 134 13.61 1.39 -18.37
N VAL A 135 13.26 0.99 -17.16
CA VAL A 135 12.04 0.19 -16.90
C VAL A 135 10.79 1.00 -17.19
N LEU A 136 10.77 2.30 -16.85
CA LEU A 136 9.60 3.16 -16.99
C LEU A 136 9.48 3.77 -18.39
N GLY A 137 10.59 3.99 -19.09
CA GLY A 137 10.62 4.61 -20.42
C GLY A 137 10.26 3.66 -21.57
N THR A 138 10.16 2.36 -21.31
CA THR A 138 9.83 1.35 -22.32
C THR A 138 8.47 0.75 -22.05
N GLY A 139 7.52 0.92 -22.97
CA GLY A 139 6.17 0.38 -22.83
C GLY A 139 6.10 -1.14 -22.63
N MET A 140 5.09 -1.62 -21.94
CA MET A 140 4.82 -3.04 -21.74
C MET A 140 4.16 -3.64 -22.99
N SER A 141 4.76 -4.67 -23.58
CA SER A 141 4.13 -5.38 -24.69
C SER A 141 2.97 -6.27 -24.18
N LEU A 142 2.03 -6.62 -25.08
CA LEU A 142 0.89 -7.49 -24.70
C LEU A 142 1.35 -8.88 -24.26
N ASP A 143 2.44 -9.42 -24.84
CA ASP A 143 3.00 -10.72 -24.43
C ASP A 143 3.72 -10.62 -23.08
N GLU A 144 4.37 -9.51 -22.80
CA GLU A 144 4.91 -9.23 -21.47
C GLU A 144 3.79 -9.12 -20.44
N ALA A 145 2.70 -8.42 -20.76
CA ALA A 145 1.55 -8.29 -19.88
C ALA A 145 0.91 -9.64 -19.52
N LYS A 146 0.75 -10.56 -20.50
CA LYS A 146 0.24 -11.91 -20.24
C LYS A 146 1.16 -12.69 -19.30
N ARG A 147 2.46 -12.70 -19.56
CA ARG A 147 3.43 -13.37 -18.67
C ARG A 147 3.47 -12.74 -17.29
N THR A 148 3.33 -11.42 -17.20
CA THR A 148 3.22 -10.72 -15.92
C THR A 148 1.95 -11.16 -15.17
N ALA A 149 0.83 -11.32 -15.86
CA ALA A 149 -0.42 -11.81 -15.26
C ALA A 149 -0.28 -13.25 -14.73
N GLU A 150 0.40 -14.14 -15.48
CA GLU A 150 0.69 -15.52 -15.04
C GLU A 150 1.52 -15.52 -13.74
N ILE A 151 2.59 -14.73 -13.70
CA ILE A 151 3.44 -14.59 -12.51
C ILE A 151 2.66 -13.97 -11.34
N ALA A 152 1.88 -12.93 -11.60
CA ALA A 152 1.04 -12.30 -10.59
C ALA A 152 0.02 -13.28 -9.99
N ASN A 153 -0.64 -14.12 -10.81
CA ASN A 153 -1.54 -15.17 -10.35
C ASN A 153 -0.79 -16.21 -9.49
N HIS A 154 0.42 -16.60 -9.88
CA HIS A 154 1.24 -17.53 -9.10
C HIS A 154 1.61 -16.96 -7.73
N ILE A 155 2.12 -15.71 -7.69
CA ILE A 155 2.45 -15.04 -6.44
C ILE A 155 1.18 -14.86 -5.60
N GLY A 156 0.06 -14.46 -6.21
CA GLY A 156 -1.22 -14.27 -5.55
C GLY A 156 -1.78 -15.54 -4.91
N ALA A 157 -1.63 -16.69 -5.59
CA ALA A 157 -2.02 -17.98 -5.03
C ALA A 157 -1.19 -18.34 -3.78
N SER A 158 0.12 -18.09 -3.82
CA SER A 158 1.03 -18.32 -2.70
C SER A 158 0.78 -17.33 -1.55
N ALA A 159 0.57 -16.05 -1.85
CA ALA A 159 0.24 -15.03 -0.87
C ALA A 159 -1.06 -15.36 -0.11
N ARG A 160 -2.09 -15.81 -0.84
CA ARG A 160 -3.36 -16.25 -0.22
C ARG A 160 -3.16 -17.42 0.74
N GLN A 161 -2.30 -18.38 0.41
CA GLN A 161 -1.97 -19.50 1.31
C GLN A 161 -1.24 -19.00 2.58
N ALA A 162 -0.43 -17.96 2.42
CA ALA A 162 0.21 -17.27 3.54
C ALA A 162 -0.72 -16.32 4.31
N GLY A 163 -1.99 -16.15 3.90
CA GLY A 163 -2.94 -15.22 4.56
C GLY A 163 -2.73 -13.75 4.19
N LEU A 164 -2.07 -13.47 3.07
CA LEU A 164 -1.83 -12.14 2.52
C LEU A 164 -2.60 -11.93 1.21
N GLN A 165 -2.86 -10.68 0.87
CA GLN A 165 -3.38 -10.29 -0.44
C GLN A 165 -2.24 -9.77 -1.30
N PHE A 166 -1.95 -10.47 -2.41
CA PHE A 166 -1.03 -9.93 -3.40
C PHE A 166 -1.68 -8.78 -4.18
N THR A 167 -0.91 -7.72 -4.40
CA THR A 167 -1.37 -6.52 -5.08
C THR A 167 -0.32 -6.03 -6.09
N TYR A 168 -0.76 -5.73 -7.30
CA TYR A 168 0.06 -5.18 -8.35
C TYR A 168 -0.08 -3.65 -8.37
N HIS A 169 1.04 -2.93 -8.31
CA HIS A 169 1.09 -1.47 -8.45
C HIS A 169 1.54 -1.09 -9.86
N ASN A 170 0.85 -0.15 -10.50
CA ASN A 170 1.16 0.31 -11.85
C ASN A 170 2.03 1.56 -11.88
N HIS A 171 2.72 1.71 -13.00
CA HIS A 171 3.33 2.95 -13.45
C HIS A 171 2.70 3.41 -14.77
N ASN A 172 3.41 4.20 -15.57
CA ASN A 172 2.96 4.66 -16.87
C ASN A 172 3.20 3.63 -18.01
N PHE A 173 4.18 2.75 -17.88
CA PHE A 173 4.60 1.88 -18.97
C PHE A 173 3.60 0.79 -19.33
N GLU A 174 2.69 0.42 -18.42
CA GLU A 174 1.59 -0.52 -18.68
C GLU A 174 0.53 0.07 -19.61
N PHE A 175 0.49 1.41 -19.73
CA PHE A 175 -0.49 2.14 -20.53
C PHE A 175 0.01 2.52 -21.93
N ALA A 176 1.22 2.11 -22.31
CA ALA A 176 1.74 2.35 -23.64
C ALA A 176 0.90 1.63 -24.70
N ASP A 177 0.40 2.37 -25.72
CA ASP A 177 -0.37 1.81 -26.84
C ASP A 177 0.46 0.79 -27.62
N GLN A 178 -0.02 -0.43 -27.71
CA GLN A 178 0.59 -1.54 -28.44
C GLN A 178 -0.03 -1.73 -29.84
N GLY A 179 -0.78 -0.74 -30.30
CA GLY A 179 -1.49 -0.72 -31.55
C GLY A 179 -3.00 -0.87 -31.38
N GLY A 180 -3.75 0.02 -32.04
CA GLY A 180 -5.21 0.01 -32.00
C GLY A 180 -5.84 0.29 -30.62
N GLY A 181 -5.12 0.95 -29.73
CA GLY A 181 -5.58 1.23 -28.36
C GLY A 181 -5.43 0.07 -27.38
N ALA A 182 -4.76 -1.01 -27.76
CA ALA A 182 -4.47 -2.12 -26.86
C ALA A 182 -3.33 -1.75 -25.89
N ILE A 183 -3.52 -1.96 -24.60
CA ILE A 183 -2.53 -1.65 -23.56
C ILE A 183 -2.30 -2.84 -22.62
N GLY A 184 -1.10 -2.91 -22.03
CA GLY A 184 -0.72 -3.97 -21.10
C GLY A 184 -1.59 -4.00 -19.84
N TYR A 185 -1.99 -2.84 -19.32
CA TYR A 185 -2.82 -2.76 -18.11
C TYR A 185 -4.17 -3.46 -18.24
N ASP A 186 -4.84 -3.32 -19.40
CA ASP A 186 -6.11 -4.02 -19.66
C ASP A 186 -5.92 -5.55 -19.71
N VAL A 187 -4.79 -6.00 -20.25
CA VAL A 187 -4.42 -7.43 -20.25
C VAL A 187 -4.20 -7.93 -18.82
N LEU A 188 -3.47 -7.16 -17.99
CA LEU A 188 -3.27 -7.51 -16.57
C LEU A 188 -4.60 -7.65 -15.84
N LEU A 189 -5.50 -6.68 -15.98
CA LEU A 189 -6.82 -6.72 -15.34
C LEU A 189 -7.68 -7.89 -15.79
N LYS A 190 -7.57 -8.28 -17.06
CA LYS A 190 -8.36 -9.37 -17.67
C LYS A 190 -7.81 -10.75 -17.33
N GLU A 191 -6.49 -10.93 -17.41
CA GLU A 191 -5.84 -12.26 -17.32
C GLU A 191 -5.48 -12.64 -15.86
N THR A 192 -5.60 -11.70 -14.90
CA THR A 192 -5.39 -12.01 -13.48
C THR A 192 -6.69 -12.42 -12.80
N ASP A 193 -6.61 -13.46 -11.96
CA ASP A 193 -7.72 -13.89 -11.10
C ASP A 193 -8.05 -12.81 -10.07
N PRO A 194 -9.28 -12.26 -10.05
CA PRO A 194 -9.68 -11.19 -9.15
C PRO A 194 -9.69 -11.59 -7.65
N GLN A 195 -9.64 -12.89 -7.36
CA GLN A 195 -9.52 -13.38 -5.98
C GLN A 195 -8.07 -13.51 -5.51
N LEU A 196 -7.13 -13.63 -6.44
CA LEU A 196 -5.71 -13.80 -6.15
C LEU A 196 -4.94 -12.49 -6.25
N VAL A 197 -5.28 -11.66 -7.24
CA VAL A 197 -4.56 -10.41 -7.55
C VAL A 197 -5.49 -9.22 -7.40
N LYS A 198 -5.10 -8.28 -6.56
CA LYS A 198 -5.67 -6.93 -6.51
C LYS A 198 -4.70 -5.95 -7.16
N PHE A 199 -5.13 -4.72 -7.32
CA PHE A 199 -4.32 -3.64 -7.86
C PHE A 199 -4.29 -2.47 -6.89
N GLU A 200 -3.13 -1.93 -6.69
CA GLU A 200 -2.93 -0.62 -6.13
C GLU A 200 -2.79 0.34 -7.30
N ILE A 201 -3.85 1.10 -7.56
CA ILE A 201 -3.84 2.01 -8.70
C ILE A 201 -3.05 3.28 -8.36
N ASP A 202 -1.93 3.50 -9.03
CA ASP A 202 -1.29 4.82 -9.01
C ASP A 202 -2.04 5.75 -9.96
N CYS A 203 -2.85 6.63 -9.35
CA CYS A 203 -3.70 7.55 -10.09
C CYS A 203 -2.89 8.60 -10.85
N GLY A 204 -1.73 9.03 -10.30
CA GLY A 204 -0.87 9.99 -10.96
C GLY A 204 -0.24 9.43 -12.23
N TRP A 205 0.36 8.24 -12.16
CA TRP A 205 0.92 7.58 -13.33
C TRP A 205 -0.13 7.26 -14.40
N MET A 206 -1.32 6.82 -13.98
CA MET A 206 -2.42 6.55 -14.92
C MET A 206 -2.86 7.83 -15.65
N ILE A 207 -3.07 8.95 -14.92
CA ILE A 207 -3.46 10.23 -15.52
C ILE A 207 -2.34 10.78 -16.42
N PHE A 208 -1.09 10.66 -15.97
CA PHE A 208 0.07 11.06 -16.77
C PHE A 208 0.15 10.30 -18.10
N ALA A 209 -0.25 9.04 -18.12
CA ALA A 209 -0.38 8.23 -19.33
C ALA A 209 -1.62 8.54 -20.18
N GLY A 210 -2.53 9.44 -19.71
CA GLY A 210 -3.69 9.88 -20.44
C GLY A 210 -4.98 9.08 -20.18
N TYR A 211 -5.02 8.30 -19.08
CA TYR A 211 -6.17 7.47 -18.70
C TYR A 211 -6.86 8.00 -17.45
N ASP A 212 -8.17 7.77 -17.32
CA ASP A 212 -8.96 8.22 -16.18
C ASP A 212 -9.11 7.12 -15.12
N PRO A 213 -8.53 7.27 -13.92
CA PRO A 213 -8.67 6.31 -12.84
C PRO A 213 -10.13 6.11 -12.39
N VAL A 214 -10.99 7.13 -12.51
CA VAL A 214 -12.41 7.02 -12.16
C VAL A 214 -13.14 6.03 -13.06
N GLU A 215 -12.84 6.03 -14.37
CA GLU A 215 -13.40 5.06 -15.31
C GLU A 215 -12.98 3.63 -14.97
N TYR A 216 -11.70 3.41 -14.68
CA TYR A 216 -11.16 2.09 -14.31
C TYR A 216 -11.73 1.59 -12.98
N ILE A 217 -11.80 2.43 -11.97
CA ILE A 217 -12.37 2.08 -10.66
C ILE A 217 -13.84 1.67 -10.79
N ARG A 218 -14.63 2.38 -11.60
CA ARG A 218 -16.04 2.04 -11.85
C ARG A 218 -16.21 0.78 -12.68
N LYS A 219 -15.35 0.59 -13.69
CA LYS A 219 -15.39 -0.58 -14.58
C LYS A 219 -15.04 -1.88 -13.88
N TYR A 220 -14.12 -1.82 -12.91
CA TYR A 220 -13.60 -2.98 -12.18
C TYR A 220 -13.77 -2.84 -10.65
N PRO A 221 -15.01 -2.81 -10.15
CA PRO A 221 -15.26 -2.64 -8.72
C PRO A 221 -14.58 -3.77 -7.91
N HIS A 222 -14.09 -3.42 -6.71
CA HIS A 222 -13.38 -4.34 -5.81
C HIS A 222 -12.03 -4.88 -6.31
N ARG A 223 -11.50 -4.35 -7.41
CA ARG A 223 -10.14 -4.69 -7.87
C ARG A 223 -9.08 -3.78 -7.23
N PHE A 224 -9.46 -2.61 -6.73
CA PHE A 224 -8.56 -1.55 -6.25
C PHE A 224 -8.79 -1.26 -4.76
N PRO A 225 -8.30 -2.13 -3.83
CA PRO A 225 -8.38 -1.86 -2.40
C PRO A 225 -7.50 -0.70 -1.95
N MET A 226 -6.50 -0.34 -2.75
CA MET A 226 -5.55 0.72 -2.45
C MET A 226 -5.34 1.64 -3.66
N ILE A 227 -4.98 2.90 -3.38
CA ILE A 227 -4.58 3.88 -4.40
C ILE A 227 -3.33 4.63 -3.94
N HIS A 228 -2.44 4.95 -4.89
CA HIS A 228 -1.45 6.00 -4.70
C HIS A 228 -2.03 7.35 -5.10
N VAL A 229 -1.76 8.34 -4.27
CA VAL A 229 -2.23 9.73 -4.39
C VAL A 229 -1.01 10.57 -4.74
N LYS A 230 -0.84 10.83 -6.04
CA LYS A 230 0.34 11.48 -6.62
C LYS A 230 -0.09 12.62 -7.53
N ASP A 231 0.50 13.80 -7.38
CA ASP A 231 0.25 14.96 -8.24
C ASP A 231 1.50 15.33 -9.04
N PHE A 232 1.33 16.04 -10.13
CA PHE A 232 2.42 16.45 -11.01
C PHE A 232 2.10 17.76 -11.74
N LEU A 233 3.16 18.49 -12.09
CA LEU A 233 3.03 19.74 -12.84
C LEU A 233 2.57 19.46 -14.27
N PRO A 234 1.85 20.43 -14.89
CA PRO A 234 1.49 20.34 -16.29
C PRO A 234 2.73 20.12 -17.17
N GLN A 235 2.67 19.10 -18.01
CA GLN A 235 3.80 18.75 -18.88
C GLN A 235 3.47 19.07 -20.35
N GLY A 236 4.48 19.49 -21.11
CA GLY A 236 4.42 19.46 -22.57
C GLY A 236 4.38 18.01 -23.08
N LYS A 237 3.88 17.81 -24.31
CA LYS A 237 3.83 16.47 -24.93
C LYS A 237 5.22 15.80 -24.92
N GLY A 238 5.31 14.59 -24.34
CA GLY A 238 6.52 13.79 -24.27
C GLY A 238 7.51 14.18 -23.16
N GLY A 239 7.11 15.04 -22.21
CA GLY A 239 7.92 15.36 -21.02
C GLY A 239 7.96 14.22 -20.01
N GLN A 240 8.98 14.24 -19.13
CA GLN A 240 9.02 13.36 -17.96
C GLN A 240 8.06 13.89 -16.89
N MET A 241 7.46 13.00 -16.08
CA MET A 241 6.67 13.41 -14.94
C MET A 241 7.53 14.23 -13.98
N GLN A 242 7.05 15.41 -13.62
CA GLN A 242 7.63 16.24 -12.57
C GLN A 242 6.63 16.27 -11.41
N GLY A 243 6.97 15.62 -10.30
CA GLY A 243 6.14 15.58 -9.11
C GLY A 243 5.83 16.97 -8.58
N ALA A 244 4.65 17.09 -7.99
CA ALA A 244 4.18 18.29 -7.27
C ALA A 244 3.49 17.87 -5.99
N GLU A 245 3.47 18.76 -5.01
CA GLU A 245 2.67 18.63 -3.82
C GLU A 245 1.18 18.57 -4.19
N LEU A 246 0.39 17.77 -3.49
CA LEU A 246 -1.04 17.60 -3.76
C LEU A 246 -1.79 18.93 -3.78
N GLY A 247 -2.57 19.13 -4.82
CA GLY A 247 -3.31 20.38 -5.08
C GLY A 247 -2.49 21.50 -5.70
N HIS A 248 -1.20 21.28 -5.97
CA HIS A 248 -0.33 22.20 -6.67
C HIS A 248 -0.01 21.75 -8.10
N GLY A 249 -0.47 20.57 -8.48
CA GLY A 249 -0.35 20.00 -9.81
C GLY A 249 -1.65 20.05 -10.60
N THR A 250 -1.96 18.96 -11.29
CA THR A 250 -3.08 18.87 -12.24
C THR A 250 -4.20 17.92 -11.81
N VAL A 251 -4.00 17.13 -10.75
CA VAL A 251 -4.91 16.03 -10.38
C VAL A 251 -5.98 16.50 -9.40
N ASP A 252 -7.26 16.35 -9.77
CA ASP A 252 -8.38 16.52 -8.82
C ASP A 252 -8.72 15.17 -8.16
N TYR A 253 -8.35 15.03 -6.90
CA TYR A 253 -8.58 13.79 -6.14
C TYR A 253 -10.01 13.63 -5.60
N LYS A 254 -10.85 14.65 -5.60
CA LYS A 254 -12.21 14.53 -5.07
C LYS A 254 -13.06 13.47 -5.79
N PRO A 255 -13.18 13.49 -7.15
CA PRO A 255 -13.92 12.44 -7.85
C PRO A 255 -13.28 11.06 -7.75
N ILE A 256 -11.93 10.98 -7.71
CA ILE A 256 -11.20 9.72 -7.57
C ILE A 256 -11.53 9.07 -6.22
N PHE A 257 -11.40 9.82 -5.11
CA PHE A 257 -11.76 9.31 -3.79
C PHE A 257 -13.24 8.93 -3.67
N ALA A 258 -14.14 9.68 -4.32
CA ALA A 258 -15.55 9.34 -4.31
C ALA A 258 -15.80 7.97 -4.98
N ALA A 259 -15.24 7.75 -6.18
CA ALA A 259 -15.34 6.49 -6.89
C ALA A 259 -14.67 5.33 -6.14
N ALA A 260 -13.44 5.54 -5.65
CA ALA A 260 -12.68 4.52 -4.92
C ALA A 260 -13.39 4.10 -3.63
N THR A 261 -13.95 5.05 -2.87
CA THR A 261 -14.71 4.73 -1.65
C THR A 261 -15.94 3.87 -1.96
N GLN A 262 -16.66 4.17 -3.04
CA GLN A 262 -17.82 3.37 -3.47
C GLN A 262 -17.40 1.96 -3.93
N ALA A 263 -16.21 1.84 -4.51
CA ALA A 263 -15.64 0.57 -4.99
C ALA A 263 -14.93 -0.25 -3.90
N GLY A 264 -14.88 0.21 -2.63
CA GLY A 264 -14.32 -0.55 -1.52
C GLY A 264 -12.87 -0.21 -1.18
N LEU A 265 -12.44 1.05 -1.38
CA LEU A 265 -11.12 1.54 -0.97
C LEU A 265 -10.88 1.26 0.52
N GLN A 266 -9.74 0.66 0.83
CA GLN A 266 -9.31 0.36 2.20
C GLN A 266 -8.21 1.31 2.66
N HIS A 267 -7.17 1.50 1.83
CA HIS A 267 -6.02 2.35 2.14
C HIS A 267 -5.70 3.27 0.95
N TYR A 268 -5.00 4.35 1.25
CA TYR A 268 -4.39 5.20 0.23
C TYR A 268 -3.07 5.76 0.75
N PHE A 269 -2.11 5.92 -0.15
CA PHE A 269 -0.78 6.39 0.20
C PHE A 269 -0.40 7.56 -0.69
N VAL A 270 -0.02 8.67 -0.06
CA VAL A 270 0.63 9.77 -0.78
C VAL A 270 1.97 9.28 -1.30
N GLU A 271 2.27 9.57 -2.54
CA GLU A 271 3.61 9.39 -3.09
C GLU A 271 3.99 10.57 -3.96
N GLN A 272 5.15 11.15 -3.70
CA GLN A 272 5.77 12.15 -4.56
C GLN A 272 7.18 11.70 -4.90
N GLU A 273 7.50 11.71 -6.18
CA GLU A 273 8.85 11.43 -6.67
C GLU A 273 9.60 12.73 -6.94
N GLY A 274 10.88 12.73 -6.59
CA GLY A 274 11.76 13.89 -6.84
C GLY A 274 11.97 14.19 -8.34
N PRO A 275 12.62 15.30 -8.66
CA PRO A 275 13.29 16.18 -7.72
C PRO A 275 12.35 17.14 -6.96
N PHE A 276 12.58 17.28 -5.66
CA PHE A 276 11.88 18.27 -4.84
C PHE A 276 12.55 19.65 -5.02
N ALA A 277 11.94 20.51 -5.81
CA ALA A 277 12.57 21.76 -6.23
C ALA A 277 12.43 22.92 -5.23
N ARG A 278 11.44 22.87 -4.34
CA ARG A 278 11.05 24.01 -3.51
C ARG A 278 11.21 23.78 -2.01
N MET A 279 11.17 22.54 -1.56
CA MET A 279 11.19 22.17 -0.15
C MET A 279 11.74 20.76 0.03
N SER A 280 12.03 20.37 1.25
CA SER A 280 12.42 18.99 1.56
C SER A 280 11.26 18.01 1.37
N PRO A 281 11.52 16.70 1.18
CA PRO A 281 10.47 15.70 1.08
C PRO A 281 9.51 15.66 2.29
N LEU A 282 10.01 15.91 3.50
CA LEU A 282 9.19 15.97 4.71
C LEU A 282 8.29 17.22 4.78
N GLU A 283 8.76 18.36 4.26
CA GLU A 283 7.93 19.56 4.12
C GLU A 283 6.85 19.34 3.04
N ALA A 284 7.18 18.72 1.91
CA ALA A 284 6.22 18.33 0.89
C ALA A 284 5.16 17.37 1.45
N ALA A 285 5.57 16.33 2.18
CA ALA A 285 4.66 15.41 2.84
C ALA A 285 3.68 16.11 3.81
N LYS A 286 4.13 17.23 4.45
CA LYS A 286 3.22 18.05 5.27
C LYS A 286 2.18 18.77 4.43
N VAL A 287 2.56 19.36 3.30
CA VAL A 287 1.63 20.03 2.37
C VAL A 287 0.59 19.03 1.86
N ASP A 288 1.03 17.84 1.49
CA ASP A 288 0.15 16.76 1.03
C ASP A 288 -0.86 16.32 2.09
N CYS A 289 -0.41 16.18 3.34
CA CYS A 289 -1.30 15.84 4.45
C CYS A 289 -2.32 16.96 4.71
N ASP A 290 -1.91 18.22 4.61
CA ASP A 290 -2.81 19.37 4.78
C ASP A 290 -3.86 19.44 3.64
N TYR A 291 -3.49 19.13 2.40
CA TYR A 291 -4.44 18.96 1.30
C TYR A 291 -5.45 17.84 1.57
N LEU A 292 -5.00 16.68 2.03
CA LEU A 292 -5.91 15.57 2.39
C LEU A 292 -6.92 15.98 3.46
N ARG A 293 -6.49 16.74 4.46
CA ARG A 293 -7.40 17.32 5.49
C ARG A 293 -8.42 18.25 4.85
N ALA A 294 -7.97 19.15 3.97
CA ALA A 294 -8.85 20.11 3.31
C ALA A 294 -9.95 19.45 2.48
N ILE A 295 -9.69 18.26 1.91
CA ILE A 295 -10.69 17.48 1.16
C ILE A 295 -11.40 16.42 2.03
N GLY A 296 -11.20 16.41 3.36
CA GLY A 296 -11.89 15.53 4.31
C GLY A 296 -11.39 14.09 4.32
N ARG A 297 -10.10 13.87 4.05
CA ARG A 297 -9.46 12.55 4.00
C ARG A 297 -8.43 12.28 5.10
N ALA A 298 -8.12 13.24 5.96
CA ALA A 298 -7.18 13.11 7.07
C ALA A 298 -7.75 13.70 8.38
#